data_cda5f9e5234c301275bb2d1d18e0aa54
#
_entry.id   cda5f9e5234c301275bb2d1d18e0aa54
#
_cell.length_a   1.000
_cell.length_b   1.000
_cell.length_c   1.000
_cell.angle_alpha   90.00
_cell.angle_beta   90.00
_cell.angle_gamma   90.00
#
_symmetry.space_group_name_H-M   'P 1'
#
loop_
_entity.id
_entity.type
_entity.pdbx_description
1 polymer ?
#
loop_
_entity_poly.entity_id
_entity_poly.type
_entity_poly.pdbx_seq_one_letter_code
_entity_poly.pdbx_strand_id
1 'polypeptide(L)'
;MQSEINNVQTHKIKMLVLSLTGKCNFACRYCYAVEHDRSMMTENIALAAVRMAAASGEKFVIQFSGGEPLLNFAALQTVVEYVKEQKYPAILQLQTNGSLLTDKIAQYLYQNKVAIGVSLDGRPTVNNKLRMKRNGYGATGDILKGIEVLRRNNIACGLTCVVTSTNVGVLEG
;
A
#
# COMPACT_ATOMS: atom_id res chain seq x y z
N MET A 1 -8.04 -25.25 -42.66
CA MET A 1 -7.14 -25.40 -41.50
C MET A 1 -6.63 -24.01 -41.04
N GLN A 2 -7.55 -23.11 -40.66
CA GLN A 2 -7.20 -21.71 -40.30
C GLN A 2 -8.30 -21.11 -39.39
N SER A 3 -8.64 -21.75 -38.29
CA SER A 3 -9.68 -21.26 -37.36
C SER A 3 -9.50 -21.66 -35.87
N GLU A 4 -8.29 -21.97 -35.42
CA GLU A 4 -8.07 -22.40 -34.02
C GLU A 4 -7.08 -21.55 -33.20
N ILE A 5 -6.80 -20.32 -33.61
CA ILE A 5 -5.87 -19.45 -32.85
C ILE A 5 -6.57 -18.18 -32.38
N ASN A 6 -7.72 -18.27 -31.73
CA ASN A 6 -8.37 -17.07 -31.16
C ASN A 6 -9.16 -17.35 -29.88
N ASN A 7 -8.68 -18.21 -29.01
CA ASN A 7 -9.25 -18.31 -27.67
C ASN A 7 -8.15 -18.16 -26.59
N VAL A 8 -7.36 -17.10 -26.69
CA VAL A 8 -6.58 -16.63 -25.54
C VAL A 8 -7.61 -16.04 -24.59
N GLN A 9 -8.08 -16.84 -23.65
CA GLN A 9 -8.85 -16.35 -22.50
C GLN A 9 -7.98 -15.30 -21.80
N THR A 10 -8.25 -14.01 -22.08
CA THR A 10 -7.60 -12.91 -21.36
C THR A 10 -8.08 -13.01 -19.92
N HIS A 11 -7.24 -13.54 -19.04
CA HIS A 11 -7.55 -13.58 -17.61
C HIS A 11 -7.77 -12.17 -17.08
N LYS A 12 -8.97 -11.94 -16.53
CA LYS A 12 -9.37 -10.64 -16.00
C LYS A 12 -8.71 -10.43 -14.64
N ILE A 13 -7.74 -9.54 -14.58
CA ILE A 13 -7.12 -9.14 -13.31
C ILE A 13 -8.07 -8.16 -12.61
N LYS A 14 -8.58 -8.53 -11.45
CA LYS A 14 -9.45 -7.67 -10.63
C LYS A 14 -8.67 -6.86 -9.61
N MET A 15 -7.50 -7.36 -9.17
CA MET A 15 -6.62 -6.68 -8.24
C MET A 15 -5.16 -6.93 -8.63
N LEU A 16 -4.40 -5.84 -8.74
CA LEU A 16 -2.96 -5.83 -8.88
C LEU A 16 -2.35 -5.30 -7.57
N VAL A 17 -1.57 -6.12 -6.88
CA VAL A 17 -0.79 -5.67 -5.72
C VAL A 17 0.62 -5.36 -6.19
N LEU A 18 1.02 -4.10 -6.09
CA LEU A 18 2.38 -3.65 -6.39
C LEU A 18 3.19 -3.56 -5.10
N SER A 19 4.10 -4.51 -4.89
CA SER A 19 5.09 -4.44 -3.82
C SER A 19 6.22 -3.51 -4.25
N LEU A 20 6.07 -2.21 -3.99
CA LEU A 20 6.98 -1.17 -4.49
C LEU A 20 8.41 -1.31 -3.95
N THR A 21 8.58 -1.93 -2.80
CA THR A 21 9.88 -2.23 -2.19
C THR A 21 9.74 -3.27 -1.09
N GLY A 22 10.77 -4.08 -0.87
CA GLY A 22 10.87 -4.94 0.32
C GLY A 22 11.47 -4.22 1.53
N LYS A 23 11.95 -2.95 1.36
CA LYS A 23 12.44 -2.15 2.49
C LYS A 23 11.29 -1.64 3.34
N CYS A 24 11.50 -1.63 4.67
CA CYS A 24 10.58 -1.01 5.63
C CYS A 24 11.40 -0.30 6.71
N ASN A 25 10.90 0.83 7.17
CA ASN A 25 11.47 1.55 8.32
C ASN A 25 11.03 0.97 9.67
N PHE A 26 10.06 0.02 9.66
CA PHE A 26 9.65 -0.75 10.83
C PHE A 26 10.21 -2.18 10.81
N ALA A 27 10.08 -2.88 11.95
CA ALA A 27 10.42 -4.28 12.15
C ALA A 27 9.30 -4.96 12.97
N CYS A 28 8.10 -5.03 12.37
CA CYS A 28 6.93 -5.64 13.03
C CYS A 28 7.17 -7.13 13.29
N ARG A 29 6.76 -7.62 14.48
CA ARG A 29 7.04 -9.00 14.91
C ARG A 29 6.44 -10.09 14.01
N TYR A 30 5.32 -9.81 13.40
CA TYR A 30 4.59 -10.74 12.53
C TYR A 30 4.83 -10.47 11.03
N CYS A 31 5.80 -9.62 10.70
CA CYS A 31 5.99 -9.19 9.32
C CYS A 31 6.39 -10.36 8.42
N TYR A 32 5.55 -10.67 7.43
CA TYR A 32 5.86 -11.70 6.42
C TYR A 32 6.94 -11.27 5.44
N ALA A 33 7.20 -9.96 5.36
CA ALA A 33 8.17 -9.38 4.41
C ALA A 33 9.61 -9.26 4.98
N VAL A 34 9.90 -9.86 6.15
CA VAL A 34 11.23 -9.77 6.79
C VAL A 34 12.34 -10.33 5.90
N GLU A 35 12.04 -11.41 5.18
CA GLU A 35 12.97 -12.13 4.30
C GLU A 35 12.88 -11.69 2.84
N HIS A 36 12.00 -10.73 2.51
CA HIS A 36 11.85 -10.27 1.14
C HIS A 36 13.10 -9.53 0.65
N ASP A 37 13.38 -9.65 -0.63
CA ASP A 37 14.38 -8.84 -1.31
C ASP A 37 14.11 -7.35 -1.03
N ARG A 38 15.14 -6.67 -0.52
CA ARG A 38 15.10 -5.25 -0.16
C ARG A 38 15.26 -4.31 -1.37
N SER A 39 15.08 -4.82 -2.57
CA SER A 39 15.12 -4.01 -3.79
C SER A 39 14.00 -2.96 -3.81
N MET A 40 14.18 -1.99 -4.67
CA MET A 40 13.15 -1.03 -5.08
C MET A 40 12.59 -1.48 -6.43
N MET A 41 11.27 -1.58 -6.56
CA MET A 41 10.65 -1.79 -7.86
C MET A 41 10.97 -0.61 -8.78
N THR A 42 11.47 -0.91 -9.98
CA THR A 42 11.69 0.14 -10.97
C THR A 42 10.37 0.59 -11.60
N GLU A 43 10.32 1.82 -12.07
CA GLU A 43 9.14 2.37 -12.74
C GLU A 43 8.73 1.52 -13.94
N ASN A 44 9.70 1.04 -14.74
CA ASN A 44 9.43 0.19 -15.91
C ASN A 44 8.71 -1.11 -15.54
N ILE A 45 9.11 -1.76 -14.44
CA ILE A 45 8.45 -2.98 -13.95
C ILE A 45 7.04 -2.64 -13.47
N ALA A 46 6.87 -1.57 -12.71
CA ALA A 46 5.56 -1.13 -12.23
C ALA A 46 4.61 -0.85 -13.39
N LEU A 47 5.05 -0.09 -14.39
CA LEU A 47 4.25 0.22 -15.59
C LEU A 47 3.93 -1.01 -16.43
N ALA A 48 4.86 -1.96 -16.56
CA ALA A 48 4.59 -3.22 -17.26
C ALA A 48 3.48 -4.03 -16.57
N ALA A 49 3.52 -4.11 -15.24
CA ALA A 49 2.48 -4.78 -14.45
C ALA A 49 1.11 -4.10 -14.60
N VAL A 50 1.08 -2.76 -14.61
CA VAL A 50 -0.16 -1.99 -14.84
C VAL A 50 -0.73 -2.25 -16.23
N ARG A 51 0.11 -2.23 -17.28
CA ARG A 51 -0.36 -2.55 -18.65
C ARG A 51 -0.96 -3.95 -18.74
N MET A 52 -0.33 -4.92 -18.10
CA MET A 52 -0.84 -6.29 -18.02
C MET A 52 -2.22 -6.35 -17.34
N ALA A 53 -2.39 -5.67 -16.21
CA ALA A 53 -3.67 -5.64 -15.49
C ALA A 53 -4.77 -4.91 -16.28
N ALA A 54 -4.42 -3.87 -17.01
CA ALA A 54 -5.35 -3.07 -17.80
C ALA A 54 -5.73 -3.72 -19.14
N ALA A 55 -5.07 -4.80 -19.55
CA ALA A 55 -5.25 -5.41 -20.89
C ALA A 55 -6.69 -5.86 -21.20
N SER A 56 -7.48 -6.18 -20.18
CA SER A 56 -8.90 -6.55 -20.35
C SER A 56 -9.83 -5.35 -20.60
N GLY A 57 -9.36 -4.12 -20.38
CA GLY A 57 -10.20 -2.90 -20.41
C GLY A 57 -11.21 -2.80 -19.25
N GLU A 58 -11.29 -3.80 -18.39
CA GLU A 58 -12.23 -3.81 -17.26
C GLU A 58 -11.69 -3.05 -16.05
N LYS A 59 -12.60 -2.67 -15.15
CA LYS A 59 -12.25 -2.03 -13.88
C LYS A 59 -11.46 -2.98 -12.97
N PHE A 60 -10.37 -2.48 -12.40
CA PHE A 60 -9.50 -3.23 -11.48
C PHE A 60 -8.97 -2.34 -10.35
N VAL A 61 -8.42 -2.98 -9.33
CA VAL A 61 -7.80 -2.29 -8.20
C VAL A 61 -6.29 -2.36 -8.34
N ILE A 62 -5.59 -1.27 -8.10
CA ILE A 62 -4.14 -1.24 -7.86
C ILE A 62 -3.92 -0.95 -6.40
N GLN A 63 -3.32 -1.90 -5.67
CA GLN A 63 -2.92 -1.71 -4.29
C GLN A 63 -1.42 -1.54 -4.20
N PHE A 64 -0.98 -0.34 -3.79
CA PHE A 64 0.40 -0.07 -3.45
C PHE A 64 0.72 -0.65 -2.07
N SER A 65 1.71 -1.52 -2.02
CA SER A 65 2.12 -2.29 -0.85
C SER A 65 3.63 -2.52 -0.86
N GLY A 66 4.10 -3.43 -0.01
CA GLY A 66 5.51 -3.85 0.09
C GLY A 66 5.94 -3.91 1.54
N GLY A 67 7.20 -3.55 1.82
CA GLY A 67 7.64 -3.26 3.17
C GLY A 67 6.98 -1.97 3.68
N GLU A 68 7.48 -0.82 3.23
CA GLU A 68 6.77 0.46 3.35
C GLU A 68 6.77 1.15 1.98
N PRO A 69 5.62 1.21 1.29
CA PRO A 69 5.55 1.70 -0.08
C PRO A 69 5.95 3.17 -0.24
N LEU A 70 5.77 4.00 0.80
CA LEU A 70 6.19 5.41 0.75
C LEU A 70 7.70 5.60 0.71
N LEU A 71 8.52 4.57 0.96
CA LEU A 71 9.96 4.60 0.70
C LEU A 71 10.28 4.63 -0.80
N ASN A 72 9.36 4.19 -1.66
CA ASN A 72 9.46 4.26 -3.11
C ASN A 72 8.33 5.13 -3.69
N PHE A 73 8.18 6.32 -3.14
CA PHE A 73 7.10 7.23 -3.52
C PHE A 73 7.18 7.66 -4.99
N ALA A 74 8.37 7.75 -5.56
CA ALA A 74 8.55 8.05 -6.98
C ALA A 74 7.85 7.04 -7.90
N ALA A 75 8.05 5.74 -7.66
CA ALA A 75 7.38 4.70 -8.44
C ALA A 75 5.86 4.73 -8.26
N LEU A 76 5.36 5.05 -7.04
CA LEU A 76 3.93 5.27 -6.81
C LEU A 76 3.41 6.43 -7.67
N GLN A 77 4.10 7.57 -7.68
CA GLN A 77 3.72 8.73 -8.49
C GLN A 77 3.68 8.38 -9.98
N THR A 78 4.72 7.73 -10.50
CA THR A 78 4.79 7.30 -11.90
C THR A 78 3.59 6.43 -12.28
N VAL A 79 3.19 5.47 -11.43
CA VAL A 79 2.01 4.63 -11.68
C VAL A 79 0.73 5.45 -11.67
N VAL A 80 0.55 6.34 -10.68
CA VAL A 80 -0.65 7.19 -10.55
C VAL A 80 -0.81 8.07 -11.80
N GLU A 81 0.25 8.72 -12.23
CA GLU A 81 0.26 9.58 -13.41
C GLU A 81 -0.04 8.79 -14.68
N TYR A 82 0.60 7.63 -14.84
CA TYR A 82 0.39 6.76 -15.98
C TYR A 82 -1.06 6.27 -16.09
N VAL A 83 -1.65 5.81 -14.98
CA VAL A 83 -3.06 5.39 -14.95
C VAL A 83 -3.99 6.52 -15.38
N LYS A 84 -3.70 7.75 -14.95
CA LYS A 84 -4.46 8.95 -15.29
C LYS A 84 -4.33 9.32 -16.77
N GLU A 85 -3.10 9.34 -17.29
CA GLU A 85 -2.81 9.64 -18.70
C GLU A 85 -3.47 8.64 -19.64
N GLN A 86 -3.37 7.35 -19.32
CA GLN A 86 -3.98 6.28 -20.12
C GLN A 86 -5.49 6.13 -19.90
N LYS A 87 -6.06 6.87 -18.93
CA LYS A 87 -7.49 6.79 -18.55
C LYS A 87 -7.92 5.37 -18.19
N TYR A 88 -7.02 4.58 -17.58
CA TYR A 88 -7.37 3.23 -17.15
C TYR A 88 -8.45 3.23 -16.05
N PRO A 89 -9.41 2.31 -16.09
CA PRO A 89 -10.48 2.24 -15.09
C PRO A 89 -9.98 1.60 -13.79
N ALA A 90 -8.93 2.17 -13.19
CA ALA A 90 -8.31 1.66 -11.99
C ALA A 90 -8.78 2.40 -10.72
N ILE A 91 -8.99 1.64 -9.64
CA ILE A 91 -9.12 2.16 -8.29
C ILE A 91 -7.76 2.07 -7.63
N LEU A 92 -7.25 3.19 -7.11
CA LEU A 92 -5.93 3.25 -6.49
C LEU A 92 -6.06 3.18 -4.97
N GLN A 93 -5.29 2.30 -4.34
CA GLN A 93 -5.25 2.11 -2.89
C GLN A 93 -3.81 2.03 -2.40
N LEU A 94 -3.54 2.63 -1.24
CA LEU A 94 -2.26 2.57 -0.55
C LEU A 94 -2.44 1.90 0.80
N GLN A 95 -1.63 0.88 1.10
CA GLN A 95 -1.50 0.33 2.44
C GLN A 95 -0.14 0.72 3.01
N THR A 96 -0.13 1.56 4.05
CA THR A 96 1.09 2.12 4.65
C THR A 96 1.11 1.94 6.16
N ASN A 97 2.29 1.98 6.76
CA ASN A 97 2.43 2.11 8.21
C ASN A 97 2.18 3.56 8.71
N GLY A 98 1.97 4.51 7.81
CA GLY A 98 1.61 5.90 8.09
C GLY A 98 2.76 6.80 8.55
N SER A 99 3.89 6.27 8.98
CA SER A 99 4.97 7.04 9.61
C SER A 99 5.70 8.03 8.69
N LEU A 100 5.58 7.85 7.37
CA LEU A 100 6.20 8.70 6.36
C LEU A 100 5.22 9.69 5.72
N LEU A 101 3.97 9.74 6.19
CA LEU A 101 2.99 10.70 5.71
C LEU A 101 3.39 12.12 6.10
N THR A 102 3.43 12.99 5.10
CA THR A 102 3.59 14.44 5.23
C THR A 102 2.40 15.13 4.59
N ASP A 103 2.20 16.44 4.87
CA ASP A 103 1.11 17.18 4.22
C ASP A 103 1.20 17.10 2.69
N LYS A 104 2.40 17.22 2.13
CA LYS A 104 2.64 17.12 0.69
C LYS A 104 2.22 15.76 0.12
N ILE A 105 2.61 14.66 0.78
CA ILE A 105 2.25 13.30 0.37
C ILE A 105 0.74 13.07 0.50
N ALA A 106 0.17 13.46 1.63
CA ALA A 106 -1.26 13.30 1.90
C ALA A 106 -2.13 14.04 0.87
N GLN A 107 -1.79 15.30 0.58
CA GLN A 107 -2.48 16.10 -0.43
C GLN A 107 -2.33 15.50 -1.85
N TYR A 108 -1.13 15.04 -2.22
CA TYR A 108 -0.93 14.37 -3.51
C TYR A 108 -1.83 13.14 -3.65
N LEU A 109 -1.85 12.26 -2.64
CA LEU A 109 -2.68 11.04 -2.64
C LEU A 109 -4.17 11.40 -2.75
N TYR A 110 -4.63 12.39 -2.00
CA TYR A 110 -6.02 12.84 -2.01
C TYR A 110 -6.43 13.41 -3.36
N GLN A 111 -5.63 14.33 -3.94
CA GLN A 111 -5.89 14.94 -5.24
C GLN A 111 -5.95 13.92 -6.38
N ASN A 112 -5.20 12.83 -6.25
CA ASN A 112 -5.19 11.73 -7.22
C ASN A 112 -6.13 10.55 -6.85
N LYS A 113 -7.01 10.75 -5.88
CA LYS A 113 -8.04 9.77 -5.46
C LYS A 113 -7.45 8.42 -5.05
N VAL A 114 -6.27 8.42 -4.45
CA VAL A 114 -5.67 7.22 -3.84
C VAL A 114 -6.26 7.02 -2.46
N ALA A 115 -7.02 5.95 -2.28
CA ALA A 115 -7.55 5.58 -0.95
C ALA A 115 -6.41 5.14 -0.03
N ILE A 116 -6.42 5.59 1.23
CA ILE A 116 -5.33 5.37 2.18
C ILE A 116 -5.79 4.43 3.27
N GLY A 117 -5.09 3.31 3.45
CA GLY A 117 -5.17 2.43 4.59
C GLY A 117 -3.94 2.59 5.48
N VAL A 118 -4.14 2.85 6.77
CA VAL A 118 -3.07 2.95 7.75
C VAL A 118 -3.10 1.73 8.66
N SER A 119 -1.92 1.15 8.87
CA SER A 119 -1.77 -0.05 9.69
C SER A 119 -1.65 0.30 11.17
N LEU A 120 -2.60 -0.15 12.01
CA LEU A 120 -2.62 0.07 13.46
C LEU A 120 -3.27 -1.12 14.17
N ASP A 121 -2.60 -1.73 15.13
CA ASP A 121 -3.03 -2.98 15.78
C ASP A 121 -3.69 -2.79 17.15
N GLY A 122 -4.24 -1.63 17.40
CA GLY A 122 -4.95 -1.28 18.62
C GLY A 122 -4.24 -0.20 19.45
N ARG A 123 -4.58 -0.13 20.74
CA ARG A 123 -4.04 0.88 21.67
C ARG A 123 -2.51 0.84 21.78
N PRO A 124 -1.83 1.93 22.20
CA PRO A 124 -0.37 2.05 22.17
C PRO A 124 0.38 0.93 22.89
N THR A 125 -0.13 0.46 24.04
CA THR A 125 0.48 -0.61 24.83
C THR A 125 0.55 -1.96 24.10
N VAL A 126 -0.37 -2.19 23.17
CA VAL A 126 -0.46 -3.40 22.36
C VAL A 126 0.24 -3.20 21.02
N ASN A 127 -0.09 -2.13 20.33
CA ASN A 127 0.52 -1.83 19.04
C ASN A 127 2.05 -1.76 19.12
N ASN A 128 2.60 -1.17 20.19
CA ASN A 128 4.05 -1.08 20.39
C ASN A 128 4.75 -2.44 20.61
N LYS A 129 4.00 -3.47 21.04
CA LYS A 129 4.54 -4.84 21.14
C LYS A 129 4.60 -5.55 19.79
N LEU A 130 3.73 -5.17 18.86
CA LEU A 130 3.57 -5.79 17.55
C LEU A 130 4.31 -5.02 16.45
N ARG A 131 4.14 -3.69 16.44
CA ARG A 131 4.77 -2.79 15.47
C ARG A 131 5.89 -2.01 16.13
N MET A 132 7.11 -2.37 15.77
CA MET A 132 8.33 -1.76 16.30
C MET A 132 9.12 -1.09 15.19
N LYS A 133 9.84 -0.06 15.57
CA LYS A 133 10.92 0.50 14.74
C LYS A 133 12.14 -0.42 14.75
N ARG A 134 13.05 -0.24 13.80
CA ARG A 134 14.28 -1.05 13.72
C ARG A 134 15.20 -0.91 14.94
N ASN A 135 15.07 0.17 15.70
CA ASN A 135 15.82 0.39 16.94
C ASN A 135 15.14 -0.24 18.17
N GLY A 136 14.09 -1.03 18.00
CA GLY A 136 13.38 -1.74 19.06
C GLY A 136 12.31 -0.93 19.79
N TYR A 137 12.19 0.38 19.55
CA TYR A 137 11.13 1.19 20.15
C TYR A 137 9.79 0.97 19.46
N GLY A 138 8.69 1.13 20.21
CA GLY A 138 7.34 1.06 19.67
C GLY A 138 7.07 2.15 18.61
N ALA A 139 6.29 1.81 17.62
CA ALA A 139 6.05 2.66 16.45
C ALA A 139 4.76 3.51 16.53
N THR A 140 3.94 3.34 17.58
CA THR A 140 2.62 4.00 17.67
C THR A 140 2.71 5.52 17.53
N GLY A 141 3.68 6.16 18.17
CA GLY A 141 3.83 7.61 18.09
C GLY A 141 4.05 8.11 16.65
N ASP A 142 4.81 7.38 15.84
CA ASP A 142 5.06 7.77 14.45
C ASP A 142 3.84 7.49 13.56
N ILE A 143 3.10 6.41 13.82
CA ILE A 143 1.83 6.08 13.15
C ILE A 143 0.79 7.18 13.42
N LEU A 144 0.61 7.55 14.70
CA LEU A 144 -0.37 8.58 15.11
C LEU A 144 -0.04 9.95 14.53
N LYS A 145 1.24 10.30 14.39
CA LYS A 145 1.65 11.53 13.67
C LYS A 145 1.19 11.51 12.22
N GLY A 146 1.30 10.38 11.54
CA GLY A 146 0.81 10.23 10.16
C GLY A 146 -0.72 10.32 10.08
N ILE A 147 -1.44 9.73 11.01
CA ILE A 147 -2.91 9.85 11.10
C ILE A 147 -3.30 11.31 11.35
N GLU A 148 -2.57 12.04 12.21
CA GLU A 148 -2.80 13.45 12.47
C GLU A 148 -2.57 14.32 11.23
N VAL A 149 -1.58 13.98 10.38
CA VAL A 149 -1.40 14.62 9.07
C VAL A 149 -2.66 14.46 8.21
N LEU A 150 -3.23 13.26 8.14
CA LEU A 150 -4.45 13.03 7.37
C LEU A 150 -5.63 13.82 7.97
N ARG A 151 -5.81 13.77 9.29
CA ARG A 151 -6.89 14.45 10.02
C ARG A 151 -6.89 15.96 9.77
N ARG A 152 -5.73 16.64 9.93
CA ARG A 152 -5.63 18.10 9.75
C ARG A 152 -5.81 18.55 8.29
N ASN A 153 -5.62 17.63 7.32
CA ASN A 153 -5.90 17.86 5.91
C ASN A 153 -7.33 17.42 5.51
N ASN A 154 -8.19 17.02 6.47
CA ASN A 154 -9.54 16.49 6.23
C ASN A 154 -9.57 15.29 5.27
N ILE A 155 -8.56 14.43 5.32
CA ILE A 155 -8.43 13.22 4.49
C ILE A 155 -8.81 12.00 5.32
N ALA A 156 -9.87 11.31 4.89
CA ALA A 156 -10.29 10.05 5.52
C ALA A 156 -9.30 8.91 5.19
N CYS A 157 -9.08 8.02 6.15
CA CYS A 157 -8.33 6.79 5.94
C CYS A 157 -9.03 5.58 6.55
N GLY A 158 -8.81 4.40 5.98
CA GLY A 158 -9.14 3.14 6.61
C GLY A 158 -8.05 2.72 7.62
N LEU A 159 -8.42 1.97 8.65
CA LEU A 159 -7.45 1.33 9.53
C LEU A 159 -7.40 -0.16 9.24
N THR A 160 -6.19 -0.70 9.16
CA THR A 160 -5.95 -2.14 8.99
C THR A 160 -5.26 -2.67 10.24
N CYS A 161 -5.89 -3.64 10.88
CA CYS A 161 -5.36 -4.33 12.05
C CYS A 161 -5.03 -5.77 11.71
N VAL A 162 -3.84 -6.23 12.08
CA VAL A 162 -3.50 -7.66 12.06
C VAL A 162 -3.88 -8.25 13.41
N VAL A 163 -4.91 -9.10 13.41
CA VAL A 163 -5.38 -9.77 14.62
C VAL A 163 -4.44 -10.94 14.97
N THR A 164 -3.92 -10.93 16.18
CA THR A 164 -3.01 -11.94 16.72
C THR A 164 -3.47 -12.34 18.14
N SER A 165 -2.89 -13.39 18.71
CA SER A 165 -3.12 -13.75 20.10
C SER A 165 -2.75 -12.63 21.10
N THR A 166 -1.90 -11.69 20.69
CA THR A 166 -1.47 -10.56 21.54
C THR A 166 -2.54 -9.47 21.65
N ASN A 167 -3.37 -9.28 20.64
CA ASN A 167 -4.32 -8.16 20.58
C ASN A 167 -5.81 -8.58 20.53
N VAL A 168 -6.12 -9.82 20.19
CA VAL A 168 -7.52 -10.26 20.01
C VAL A 168 -8.42 -9.96 21.22
N GLY A 169 -7.94 -10.17 22.44
CA GLY A 169 -8.71 -9.93 23.67
C GLY A 169 -8.80 -8.46 24.12
N VAL A 170 -8.25 -7.51 23.37
CA VAL A 170 -8.19 -6.08 23.73
C VAL A 170 -8.53 -5.13 22.59
N LEU A 171 -9.13 -5.66 21.52
CA LEU A 171 -9.62 -4.85 20.40
C LEU A 171 -10.97 -4.20 20.69
N GLU A 172 -11.73 -4.74 21.65
CA GLU A 172 -12.99 -4.19 22.11
C GLU A 172 -12.73 -3.25 23.29
N GLY A 173 -12.41 -1.98 23.02
CA GLY A 173 -12.15 -1.03 24.12
C GLY A 173 -11.90 0.38 23.66
#